data_d2a5db27c775d2ed8423919abf150b49
#
_entry.id   d2a5db27c775d2ed8423919abf150b49
#
_cell.length_a   1.000
_cell.length_b   1.000
_cell.length_c   1.000
_cell.angle_alpha   90.00
_cell.angle_beta   90.00
_cell.angle_gamma   90.00
#
_symmetry.space_group_name_H-M   'P 1'
#
loop_
_entity.id
_entity.type
_entity.pdbx_description
1 polymer ?
#
loop_
_entity_poly.entity_id
_entity_poly.type
_entity_poly.pdbx_seq_one_letter_code
_entity_poly.pdbx_strand_id
1 'polypeptide(L)'
;MSHLLERFLRYAKVHTTSDPDSPTKPSTARQWDLLRLLHTELEQLQVPATCYEAGYLIAHIPATAGYEGAPSVAFLAHVDTSPEAPGEQVSPLLHPNYDGKPIQLKGSVLSPSDYPDLLRYVGHTLITSDGTTLLGADDKAGVAILMTLAEELQQRPELAHGPIALAFTTDEEVGRGLESFDESLLGAAYAYTIDGGLEGEFEYECFHAASAHITATGHNVHPGSAYHTMRHALQSLIKLDYRLGYESERPEVTEGREGFLHLCQMEGDVSSATASYIIRDHDRQLLEQRLERIREIAQEISSEPHAAPLTVEVSYQYRNMYDYIAPHPEVIEHAVAAYEAVGVKPIIQPIRGGTDGAVLSERGIPCPNIFTSGDNFHSIHEYCSLDAMERCLAIVTQLVRLYATSDEQA
;
A
#
# COMPACT_ATOMS: atom_id res chain seq x y z
N MET A 1 -19.92 -21.78 7.19
CA MET A 1 -18.86 -20.76 7.15
C MET A 1 -19.04 -20.05 5.82
N SER A 2 -18.91 -18.73 5.72
CA SER A 2 -19.03 -18.07 4.40
C SER A 2 -17.83 -18.44 3.54
N HIS A 3 -18.01 -18.48 2.21
CA HIS A 3 -16.90 -18.75 1.27
C HIS A 3 -15.77 -17.71 1.40
N LEU A 4 -16.11 -16.47 1.71
CA LEU A 4 -15.15 -15.40 1.99
C LEU A 4 -14.24 -15.76 3.16
N LEU A 5 -14.82 -16.18 4.30
CA LEU A 5 -14.04 -16.57 5.48
C LEU A 5 -13.16 -17.79 5.19
N GLU A 6 -13.69 -18.80 4.49
CA GLU A 6 -12.92 -20.00 4.15
C GLU A 6 -11.70 -19.67 3.27
N ARG A 7 -11.86 -18.78 2.28
CA ARG A 7 -10.77 -18.29 1.43
C ARG A 7 -9.75 -17.52 2.26
N PHE A 8 -10.19 -16.54 3.03
CA PHE A 8 -9.28 -15.74 3.84
C PHE A 8 -8.43 -16.61 4.76
N LEU A 9 -9.06 -17.51 5.54
CA LEU A 9 -8.35 -18.42 6.46
C LEU A 9 -7.39 -19.36 5.72
N ARG A 10 -7.66 -19.71 4.48
CA ARG A 10 -6.77 -20.53 3.64
C ARG A 10 -5.59 -19.72 3.14
N TYR A 11 -5.84 -18.49 2.60
CA TYR A 11 -4.80 -17.63 2.05
C TYR A 11 -3.87 -17.08 3.13
N ALA A 12 -4.39 -16.70 4.30
CA ALA A 12 -3.60 -16.25 5.43
C ALA A 12 -2.51 -17.26 5.85
N LYS A 13 -2.75 -18.57 5.66
CA LYS A 13 -1.80 -19.64 6.00
C LYS A 13 -0.70 -19.83 4.95
N VAL A 14 -0.85 -19.29 3.75
CA VAL A 14 0.19 -19.37 2.72
C VAL A 14 1.28 -18.34 3.06
N HIS A 15 2.52 -18.81 3.22
CA HIS A 15 3.64 -17.91 3.50
C HIS A 15 4.04 -17.16 2.24
N THR A 16 3.94 -15.83 2.25
CA THR A 16 4.19 -14.98 1.07
C THR A 16 5.04 -13.74 1.36
N THR A 17 5.72 -13.69 2.51
CA THR A 17 6.54 -12.53 2.90
C THR A 17 7.53 -12.14 1.80
N SER A 18 7.52 -10.87 1.42
CA SER A 18 8.46 -10.25 0.48
C SER A 18 9.84 -10.01 1.10
N ASP A 19 10.83 -9.63 0.30
CA ASP A 19 12.21 -9.38 0.72
C ASP A 19 12.75 -8.12 0.01
N PRO A 20 12.95 -7.00 0.74
CA PRO A 20 13.41 -5.74 0.16
C PRO A 20 14.84 -5.82 -0.42
N ASP A 21 15.65 -6.77 0.08
CA ASP A 21 17.05 -6.92 -0.34
C ASP A 21 17.21 -7.87 -1.55
N SER A 22 16.14 -8.53 -1.97
CA SER A 22 16.19 -9.48 -3.09
C SER A 22 16.23 -8.77 -4.44
N PRO A 23 17.13 -9.17 -5.34
CA PRO A 23 17.18 -8.65 -6.71
C PRO A 23 16.16 -9.31 -7.65
N THR A 24 15.44 -10.34 -7.21
CA THR A 24 14.50 -11.08 -8.06
C THR A 24 13.09 -10.46 -8.04
N LYS A 25 12.25 -10.83 -9.02
CA LYS A 25 10.84 -10.51 -9.10
C LYS A 25 10.04 -11.81 -9.40
N PRO A 26 9.13 -12.26 -8.53
CA PRO A 26 8.93 -11.77 -7.17
C PRO A 26 10.18 -11.82 -6.29
N SER A 27 10.25 -10.95 -5.28
CA SER A 27 11.39 -10.88 -4.35
C SER A 27 11.60 -12.20 -3.60
N THR A 28 10.52 -12.97 -3.39
CA THR A 28 10.57 -14.33 -2.82
C THR A 28 9.77 -15.31 -3.66
N ALA A 29 10.32 -16.50 -3.87
CA ALA A 29 9.64 -17.55 -4.65
C ALA A 29 8.33 -18.05 -4.02
N ARG A 30 8.17 -17.86 -2.70
CA ARG A 30 6.96 -18.28 -1.94
C ARG A 30 5.69 -17.53 -2.34
N GLN A 31 5.81 -16.34 -2.91
CA GLN A 31 4.65 -15.58 -3.40
C GLN A 31 3.93 -16.31 -4.56
N TRP A 32 4.69 -17.08 -5.36
CA TRP A 32 4.12 -17.95 -6.39
C TRP A 32 3.17 -19.00 -5.85
N ASP A 33 3.31 -19.42 -4.60
CA ASP A 33 2.46 -20.47 -4.03
C ASP A 33 1.01 -19.96 -3.91
N LEU A 34 0.81 -18.70 -3.52
CA LEU A 34 -0.52 -18.09 -3.50
C LEU A 34 -1.01 -17.80 -4.92
N LEU A 35 -0.20 -17.22 -5.80
CA LEU A 35 -0.62 -16.97 -7.19
C LEU A 35 -1.09 -18.26 -7.90
N ARG A 36 -0.39 -19.39 -7.72
CA ARG A 36 -0.78 -20.68 -8.30
C ARG A 36 -2.06 -21.22 -7.68
N LEU A 37 -2.25 -21.03 -6.38
CA LEU A 37 -3.49 -21.40 -5.69
C LEU A 37 -4.67 -20.60 -6.27
N LEU A 38 -4.55 -19.27 -6.41
CA LEU A 38 -5.58 -18.43 -6.99
C LEU A 38 -5.87 -18.80 -8.44
N HIS A 39 -4.84 -19.06 -9.24
CA HIS A 39 -5.00 -19.50 -10.62
C HIS A 39 -5.82 -20.79 -10.69
N THR A 40 -5.50 -21.79 -9.87
CA THR A 40 -6.22 -23.05 -9.80
C THR A 40 -7.70 -22.86 -9.41
N GLU A 41 -7.97 -21.97 -8.45
CA GLU A 41 -9.36 -21.66 -8.05
C GLU A 41 -10.14 -20.94 -9.16
N LEU A 42 -9.51 -20.01 -9.88
CA LEU A 42 -10.12 -19.32 -11.03
C LEU A 42 -10.42 -20.29 -12.16
N GLU A 43 -9.53 -21.24 -12.45
CA GLU A 43 -9.80 -22.32 -13.40
C GLU A 43 -11.03 -23.16 -12.99
N GLN A 44 -11.16 -23.49 -11.70
CA GLN A 44 -12.33 -24.22 -11.18
C GLN A 44 -13.62 -23.41 -11.29
N LEU A 45 -13.54 -22.09 -11.16
CA LEU A 45 -14.64 -21.16 -11.37
C LEU A 45 -14.92 -20.89 -12.86
N GLN A 46 -14.13 -21.46 -13.77
CA GLN A 46 -14.21 -21.21 -15.22
C GLN A 46 -13.96 -19.73 -15.59
N VAL A 47 -13.16 -19.03 -14.80
CA VAL A 47 -12.71 -17.65 -15.06
C VAL A 47 -11.36 -17.72 -15.77
N PRO A 48 -11.23 -17.20 -17.00
CA PRO A 48 -9.95 -17.14 -17.71
C PRO A 48 -8.93 -16.32 -16.92
N ALA A 49 -7.79 -16.93 -16.61
CA ALA A 49 -6.72 -16.29 -15.85
C ALA A 49 -5.34 -16.67 -16.40
N THR A 50 -4.38 -15.77 -16.26
CA THR A 50 -2.99 -15.98 -16.72
C THR A 50 -2.03 -15.53 -15.63
N CYS A 51 -1.12 -16.43 -15.21
CA CYS A 51 0.04 -16.09 -14.42
C CYS A 51 1.17 -15.63 -15.35
N TYR A 52 1.69 -14.43 -15.14
CA TYR A 52 2.80 -13.87 -15.92
C TYR A 52 4.12 -14.09 -15.21
N GLU A 53 5.18 -14.40 -15.96
CA GLU A 53 6.53 -14.64 -15.40
C GLU A 53 7.07 -13.44 -14.62
N ALA A 54 6.55 -12.25 -14.88
CA ALA A 54 6.86 -11.02 -14.17
C ALA A 54 6.31 -10.97 -12.74
N GLY A 55 5.59 -12.01 -12.27
CA GLY A 55 5.18 -12.12 -10.87
C GLY A 55 3.79 -11.57 -10.57
N TYR A 56 2.84 -11.69 -11.48
CA TYR A 56 1.45 -11.31 -11.22
C TYR A 56 0.48 -12.25 -11.95
N LEU A 57 -0.79 -12.23 -11.53
CA LEU A 57 -1.89 -12.96 -12.15
C LEU A 57 -2.98 -11.98 -12.56
N ILE A 58 -3.49 -12.13 -13.78
CA ILE A 58 -4.67 -11.37 -14.25
C ILE A 58 -5.75 -12.37 -14.67
N ALA A 59 -6.97 -12.13 -14.20
CA ALA A 59 -8.18 -12.85 -14.59
C ALA A 59 -9.16 -11.90 -15.28
N HIS A 60 -9.86 -12.39 -16.29
CA HIS A 60 -10.85 -11.63 -17.04
C HIS A 60 -12.23 -12.27 -16.92
N ILE A 61 -13.21 -11.49 -16.47
CA ILE A 61 -14.61 -11.87 -16.43
C ILE A 61 -15.32 -11.13 -17.56
N PRO A 62 -15.78 -11.85 -18.60
CA PRO A 62 -16.51 -11.23 -19.72
C PRO A 62 -17.77 -10.52 -19.25
N ALA A 63 -18.16 -9.45 -19.93
CA ALA A 63 -19.40 -8.74 -19.65
C ALA A 63 -20.62 -9.67 -19.70
N THR A 64 -21.62 -9.38 -18.88
CA THR A 64 -22.95 -9.96 -19.02
C THR A 64 -23.53 -9.59 -20.39
N ALA A 65 -24.26 -10.52 -21.01
CA ALA A 65 -24.86 -10.30 -22.34
C ALA A 65 -25.69 -8.99 -22.37
N GLY A 66 -25.34 -8.11 -23.30
CA GLY A 66 -25.95 -6.79 -23.49
C GLY A 66 -25.21 -5.65 -22.77
N TYR A 67 -24.11 -5.96 -22.02
CA TYR A 67 -23.28 -4.97 -21.32
C TYR A 67 -21.84 -4.93 -21.83
N GLU A 68 -21.59 -5.45 -23.03
CA GLU A 68 -20.26 -5.50 -23.63
C GLU A 68 -19.70 -4.11 -23.97
N GLY A 69 -20.59 -3.10 -24.10
CA GLY A 69 -20.21 -1.70 -24.31
C GLY A 69 -19.93 -0.91 -23.03
N ALA A 70 -20.25 -1.45 -21.86
CA ALA A 70 -20.01 -0.77 -20.60
C ALA A 70 -18.50 -0.60 -20.32
N PRO A 71 -18.09 0.44 -19.57
CA PRO A 71 -16.70 0.63 -19.20
C PRO A 71 -16.11 -0.60 -18.51
N SER A 72 -14.91 -0.99 -18.91
CA SER A 72 -14.16 -2.06 -18.23
C SER A 72 -13.55 -1.53 -16.93
N VAL A 73 -13.70 -2.30 -15.84
CA VAL A 73 -13.17 -1.95 -14.52
C VAL A 73 -12.23 -3.05 -14.03
N ALA A 74 -11.09 -2.64 -13.46
CA ALA A 74 -10.15 -3.56 -12.82
C ALA A 74 -10.23 -3.46 -11.31
N PHE A 75 -9.94 -4.55 -10.61
CA PHE A 75 -9.73 -4.60 -9.17
C PHE A 75 -8.40 -5.28 -8.88
N LEU A 76 -7.63 -4.71 -7.97
CA LEU A 76 -6.30 -5.20 -7.62
C LEU A 76 -6.21 -5.52 -6.13
N ALA A 77 -5.41 -6.54 -5.81
CA ALA A 77 -5.01 -6.91 -4.45
C ALA A 77 -3.61 -7.52 -4.51
N HIS A 78 -2.76 -7.31 -3.49
CA HIS A 78 -1.45 -7.91 -3.49
C HIS A 78 -1.41 -9.23 -2.68
N VAL A 79 -0.50 -10.13 -3.04
CA VAL A 79 -0.41 -11.45 -2.42
C VAL A 79 0.69 -11.55 -1.38
N ASP A 80 1.66 -10.66 -1.41
CA ASP A 80 2.75 -10.66 -0.43
C ASP A 80 2.32 -10.09 0.91
N THR A 81 3.15 -10.30 1.90
CA THR A 81 3.00 -9.72 3.24
C THR A 81 4.29 -9.04 3.64
N SER A 82 4.19 -8.05 4.50
CA SER A 82 5.31 -7.28 5.01
C SER A 82 6.40 -8.15 5.65
N PRO A 83 7.69 -7.80 5.47
CA PRO A 83 8.80 -8.42 6.19
C PRO A 83 8.96 -7.92 7.63
N GLU A 84 8.21 -6.92 8.07
CA GLU A 84 8.37 -6.28 9.39
C GLU A 84 7.95 -7.18 10.55
N ALA A 85 7.05 -8.14 10.31
CA ALA A 85 6.67 -9.15 11.29
C ALA A 85 6.72 -10.56 10.69
N PRO A 86 6.91 -11.62 11.48
CA PRO A 86 6.93 -12.99 10.97
C PRO A 86 5.63 -13.34 10.24
N GLY A 87 5.72 -13.86 9.01
CA GLY A 87 4.58 -14.26 8.18
C GLY A 87 4.53 -15.77 7.89
N GLU A 88 5.33 -16.59 8.58
CA GLU A 88 5.35 -18.05 8.41
C GLU A 88 4.53 -18.76 9.48
N GLN A 89 3.79 -19.80 9.10
CA GLN A 89 2.94 -20.61 9.99
C GLN A 89 1.83 -19.79 10.70
N VAL A 90 1.25 -18.88 9.99
CA VAL A 90 0.13 -18.06 10.49
C VAL A 90 -1.00 -18.96 11.00
N SER A 91 -1.45 -18.69 12.23
CA SER A 91 -2.52 -19.44 12.91
C SER A 91 -3.69 -18.50 13.20
N PRO A 92 -4.65 -18.33 12.27
CA PRO A 92 -5.78 -17.41 12.46
C PRO A 92 -6.72 -17.90 13.57
N LEU A 93 -7.15 -16.96 14.41
CA LEU A 93 -8.10 -17.17 15.50
C LEU A 93 -9.37 -16.36 15.24
N LEU A 94 -10.53 -16.99 15.45
CA LEU A 94 -11.84 -16.34 15.31
C LEU A 94 -12.36 -15.90 16.67
N HIS A 95 -12.84 -14.67 16.75
CA HIS A 95 -13.46 -14.07 17.93
C HIS A 95 -14.90 -13.64 17.59
N PRO A 96 -15.87 -14.58 17.57
CA PRO A 96 -17.24 -14.27 17.21
C PRO A 96 -17.88 -13.32 18.22
N ASN A 97 -18.69 -12.36 17.73
CA ASN A 97 -19.41 -11.43 18.57
C ASN A 97 -18.49 -10.73 19.59
N TYR A 98 -17.43 -10.10 19.08
CA TYR A 98 -16.45 -9.40 19.91
C TYR A 98 -17.11 -8.45 20.90
N ASP A 99 -16.75 -8.55 22.17
CA ASP A 99 -17.43 -7.86 23.27
C ASP A 99 -16.74 -6.55 23.73
N GLY A 100 -15.72 -6.10 23.00
CA GLY A 100 -14.97 -4.88 23.32
C GLY A 100 -13.90 -5.06 24.39
N LYS A 101 -13.62 -6.29 24.84
CA LYS A 101 -12.58 -6.57 25.83
C LYS A 101 -11.22 -6.93 25.18
N PRO A 102 -10.13 -6.83 25.95
CA PRO A 102 -8.83 -7.30 25.48
C PRO A 102 -8.85 -8.76 25.03
N ILE A 103 -8.23 -9.04 23.88
CA ILE A 103 -8.04 -10.38 23.33
C ILE A 103 -6.67 -10.89 23.76
N GLN A 104 -6.66 -12.04 24.45
CA GLN A 104 -5.41 -12.68 24.89
C GLN A 104 -4.79 -13.45 23.73
N LEU A 105 -3.57 -13.07 23.34
CA LEU A 105 -2.73 -13.74 22.37
C LEU A 105 -1.57 -14.47 23.05
N LYS A 106 -0.77 -15.25 22.29
CA LYS A 106 0.45 -15.85 22.82
C LYS A 106 1.49 -14.76 23.12
N GLY A 107 1.79 -14.57 24.38
CA GLY A 107 2.84 -13.63 24.83
C GLY A 107 2.48 -12.14 24.76
N SER A 108 1.28 -11.79 24.31
CA SER A 108 0.82 -10.39 24.20
C SER A 108 -0.69 -10.28 24.39
N VAL A 109 -1.19 -9.05 24.41
CA VAL A 109 -2.62 -8.74 24.55
C VAL A 109 -2.98 -7.70 23.48
N LEU A 110 -3.99 -7.99 22.68
CA LEU A 110 -4.59 -7.01 21.79
C LEU A 110 -5.70 -6.29 22.58
N SER A 111 -5.45 -5.05 22.98
CA SER A 111 -6.31 -4.31 23.91
C SER A 111 -6.84 -3.03 23.30
N PRO A 112 -8.15 -2.72 23.50
CA PRO A 112 -8.72 -1.42 23.10
C PRO A 112 -8.08 -0.20 23.77
N SER A 113 -7.35 -0.37 24.90
CA SER A 113 -6.59 0.72 25.51
C SER A 113 -5.39 1.13 24.67
N ASP A 114 -4.80 0.19 23.94
CA ASP A 114 -3.63 0.40 23.09
C ASP A 114 -4.04 0.61 21.63
N TYR A 115 -5.15 -0.01 21.22
CA TYR A 115 -5.71 0.00 19.87
C TYR A 115 -7.21 0.36 19.91
N PRO A 116 -7.56 1.65 20.03
CA PRO A 116 -8.94 2.11 20.25
C PRO A 116 -9.92 1.75 19.13
N ASP A 117 -9.44 1.60 17.89
CA ASP A 117 -10.27 1.26 16.73
C ASP A 117 -10.90 -0.14 16.81
N LEU A 118 -10.38 -1.04 17.65
CA LEU A 118 -11.05 -2.30 17.99
C LEU A 118 -12.51 -2.10 18.47
N LEU A 119 -12.79 -1.00 19.15
CA LEU A 119 -14.14 -0.71 19.66
C LEU A 119 -15.18 -0.44 18.56
N ARG A 120 -14.73 -0.13 17.34
CA ARG A 120 -15.61 0.03 16.16
C ARG A 120 -16.27 -1.30 15.78
N TYR A 121 -15.64 -2.40 16.13
CA TYR A 121 -16.04 -3.75 15.73
C TYR A 121 -16.73 -4.56 16.82
N VAL A 122 -17.23 -3.91 17.88
CA VAL A 122 -18.03 -4.60 18.90
C VAL A 122 -19.27 -5.22 18.26
N GLY A 123 -19.47 -6.52 18.49
CA GLY A 123 -20.54 -7.32 17.87
C GLY A 123 -20.13 -8.04 16.59
N HIS A 124 -18.97 -7.71 15.99
CA HIS A 124 -18.48 -8.37 14.79
C HIS A 124 -17.72 -9.67 15.12
N THR A 125 -17.48 -10.48 14.12
CA THR A 125 -16.50 -11.56 14.17
C THR A 125 -15.13 -11.00 13.80
N LEU A 126 -14.24 -10.88 14.79
CA LEU A 126 -12.85 -10.51 14.56
C LEU A 126 -12.00 -11.73 14.23
N ILE A 127 -10.96 -11.51 13.43
CA ILE A 127 -9.94 -12.49 13.09
C ILE A 127 -8.59 -11.89 13.48
N THR A 128 -7.78 -12.64 14.25
CA THR A 128 -6.40 -12.29 14.63
C THR A 128 -5.47 -13.44 14.28
N SER A 129 -4.17 -13.19 14.28
CA SER A 129 -3.21 -14.28 14.45
C SER A 129 -3.20 -14.75 15.89
N ASP A 130 -2.41 -15.78 16.19
CA ASP A 130 -2.20 -16.21 17.58
C ASP A 130 -1.23 -15.29 18.37
N GLY A 131 -0.72 -14.22 17.75
CA GLY A 131 0.21 -13.27 18.32
C GLY A 131 1.69 -13.62 18.16
N THR A 132 2.02 -14.66 17.41
CA THR A 132 3.42 -15.02 17.07
C THR A 132 3.83 -14.57 15.68
N THR A 133 2.85 -14.22 14.83
CA THR A 133 3.02 -13.75 13.46
C THR A 133 2.07 -12.59 13.19
N LEU A 134 2.26 -11.87 12.08
CA LEU A 134 1.20 -11.08 11.49
C LEU A 134 0.02 -12.00 11.09
N LEU A 135 -1.14 -11.42 10.77
CA LEU A 135 -2.30 -12.17 10.26
C LEU A 135 -2.24 -12.30 8.71
N GLY A 136 -1.75 -11.28 8.04
CA GLY A 136 -1.75 -11.12 6.58
C GLY A 136 -3.11 -10.69 6.04
N ALA A 137 -3.89 -9.93 6.82
CA ALA A 137 -5.09 -9.27 6.32
C ALA A 137 -4.73 -8.26 5.23
N ASP A 138 -3.62 -7.61 5.38
CA ASP A 138 -2.89 -6.84 4.39
C ASP A 138 -2.02 -7.79 3.55
N ASP A 139 -2.36 -8.11 2.26
CA ASP A 139 -3.67 -7.79 1.65
C ASP A 139 -4.43 -9.05 1.22
N LYS A 140 -4.28 -10.14 1.95
CA LYS A 140 -5.02 -11.39 1.66
C LYS A 140 -6.52 -11.26 1.96
N ALA A 141 -6.95 -10.20 2.67
CA ALA A 141 -8.36 -9.88 2.80
C ALA A 141 -8.92 -9.36 1.46
N GLY A 142 -8.23 -8.43 0.80
CA GLY A 142 -8.56 -8.00 -0.55
C GLY A 142 -8.55 -9.14 -1.55
N VAL A 143 -7.51 -9.99 -1.52
CA VAL A 143 -7.46 -11.21 -2.34
C VAL A 143 -8.69 -12.09 -2.12
N ALA A 144 -9.10 -12.34 -0.87
CA ALA A 144 -10.26 -13.17 -0.57
C ALA A 144 -11.58 -12.52 -1.04
N ILE A 145 -11.71 -11.20 -0.91
CA ILE A 145 -12.85 -10.42 -1.40
C ILE A 145 -12.96 -10.56 -2.93
N LEU A 146 -11.87 -10.34 -3.67
CA LEU A 146 -11.87 -10.41 -5.13
C LEU A 146 -12.14 -11.82 -5.67
N MET A 147 -11.59 -12.84 -5.03
CA MET A 147 -11.87 -14.23 -5.39
C MET A 147 -13.32 -14.64 -5.09
N THR A 148 -13.92 -14.05 -4.06
CA THR A 148 -15.34 -14.28 -3.75
C THR A 148 -16.25 -13.52 -4.70
N LEU A 149 -15.87 -12.29 -5.11
CA LEU A 149 -16.53 -11.57 -6.18
C LEU A 149 -16.55 -12.37 -7.48
N ALA A 150 -15.40 -12.94 -7.89
CA ALA A 150 -15.31 -13.79 -9.08
C ALA A 150 -16.30 -14.96 -9.03
N GLU A 151 -16.41 -15.63 -7.88
CA GLU A 151 -17.38 -16.72 -7.70
C GLU A 151 -18.82 -16.21 -7.77
N GLU A 152 -19.16 -15.10 -7.09
CA GLU A 152 -20.51 -14.54 -7.12
C GLU A 152 -20.95 -14.18 -8.55
N LEU A 153 -20.08 -13.53 -9.33
CA LEU A 153 -20.39 -13.16 -10.70
C LEU A 153 -20.61 -14.36 -11.61
N GLN A 154 -19.89 -15.47 -11.37
CA GLN A 154 -20.11 -16.72 -12.14
C GLN A 154 -21.39 -17.46 -11.73
N GLN A 155 -21.76 -17.40 -10.44
CA GLN A 155 -22.94 -18.12 -9.92
C GLN A 155 -24.24 -17.34 -10.05
N ARG A 156 -24.18 -16.01 -10.24
CA ARG A 156 -25.30 -15.09 -10.24
C ARG A 156 -25.41 -14.31 -11.55
N PRO A 157 -25.83 -14.95 -12.65
CA PRO A 157 -25.89 -14.32 -13.96
C PRO A 157 -26.88 -13.14 -14.04
N GLU A 158 -27.72 -12.94 -13.01
CA GLU A 158 -28.58 -11.78 -12.87
C GLU A 158 -27.82 -10.52 -12.40
N LEU A 159 -26.58 -10.66 -11.94
CA LEU A 159 -25.70 -9.53 -11.65
C LEU A 159 -25.12 -8.98 -12.96
N ALA A 160 -25.81 -8.01 -13.54
CA ALA A 160 -25.34 -7.33 -14.74
C ALA A 160 -24.04 -6.59 -14.48
N HIS A 161 -23.04 -6.76 -15.37
CA HIS A 161 -21.74 -6.10 -15.30
C HIS A 161 -21.09 -5.95 -16.68
N GLY A 162 -20.27 -4.92 -16.84
CA GLY A 162 -19.35 -4.77 -17.95
C GLY A 162 -18.16 -5.75 -17.87
N PRO A 163 -17.15 -5.61 -18.74
CA PRO A 163 -15.92 -6.39 -18.64
C PRO A 163 -15.19 -6.08 -17.33
N ILE A 164 -14.69 -7.10 -16.62
CA ILE A 164 -13.96 -6.95 -15.36
C ILE A 164 -12.61 -7.63 -15.47
N ALA A 165 -11.57 -6.97 -14.97
CA ALA A 165 -10.26 -7.57 -14.73
C ALA A 165 -9.98 -7.68 -13.22
N LEU A 166 -9.45 -8.81 -12.77
CA LEU A 166 -8.93 -8.98 -11.42
C LEU A 166 -7.43 -9.19 -11.53
N ALA A 167 -6.64 -8.39 -10.83
CA ALA A 167 -5.19 -8.51 -10.82
C ALA A 167 -4.68 -8.79 -9.41
N PHE A 168 -3.73 -9.71 -9.31
CA PHE A 168 -3.07 -10.09 -8.07
C PHE A 168 -1.57 -9.88 -8.25
N THR A 169 -1.01 -8.94 -7.48
CA THR A 169 0.36 -8.46 -7.60
C THR A 169 1.28 -9.08 -6.53
N THR A 170 2.58 -8.99 -6.73
CA THR A 170 3.62 -9.39 -5.78
C THR A 170 4.52 -8.21 -5.44
N ASP A 171 5.16 -8.22 -4.27
CA ASP A 171 6.15 -7.22 -3.86
C ASP A 171 5.60 -5.79 -3.68
N GLU A 172 4.32 -5.64 -3.39
CA GLU A 172 3.74 -4.34 -3.03
C GLU A 172 4.40 -3.77 -1.78
N GLU A 173 4.53 -4.58 -0.76
CA GLU A 173 5.07 -4.27 0.58
C GLU A 173 6.55 -3.81 0.58
N VAL A 174 7.23 -4.03 -0.51
CA VAL A 174 8.60 -3.53 -0.74
C VAL A 174 8.66 -2.46 -1.84
N GLY A 175 7.49 -1.90 -2.20
CA GLY A 175 7.35 -0.80 -3.16
C GLY A 175 7.65 -1.19 -4.61
N ARG A 176 7.54 -2.46 -4.97
CA ARG A 176 7.87 -3.01 -6.30
C ARG A 176 6.67 -3.68 -6.98
N GLY A 177 5.45 -3.54 -6.44
CA GLY A 177 4.25 -4.22 -6.89
C GLY A 177 4.05 -4.16 -8.40
N LEU A 178 4.07 -2.97 -8.97
CA LEU A 178 3.85 -2.74 -10.40
C LEU A 178 5.14 -2.53 -11.22
N GLU A 179 6.34 -2.79 -10.69
CA GLU A 179 7.61 -2.54 -11.39
C GLU A 179 7.67 -3.18 -12.78
N SER A 180 7.22 -4.42 -12.91
CA SER A 180 7.20 -5.20 -14.17
C SER A 180 5.79 -5.50 -14.66
N PHE A 181 4.78 -4.76 -14.15
CA PHE A 181 3.39 -4.96 -14.50
C PHE A 181 3.08 -4.27 -15.84
N ASP A 182 2.36 -4.97 -16.71
CA ASP A 182 1.86 -4.40 -17.97
C ASP A 182 0.36 -4.06 -17.79
N GLU A 183 0.09 -2.80 -17.50
CA GLU A 183 -1.26 -2.29 -17.27
C GLU A 183 -2.18 -2.42 -18.50
N SER A 184 -1.62 -2.49 -19.70
CA SER A 184 -2.41 -2.69 -20.92
C SER A 184 -3.15 -4.01 -20.94
N LEU A 185 -2.64 -5.01 -20.20
CA LEU A 185 -3.26 -6.32 -20.06
C LEU A 185 -4.55 -6.29 -19.23
N LEU A 186 -4.77 -5.26 -18.41
CA LEU A 186 -6.05 -5.09 -17.70
C LEU A 186 -7.20 -4.81 -18.67
N GLY A 187 -6.93 -4.10 -19.76
CA GLY A 187 -7.95 -3.65 -20.68
C GLY A 187 -9.03 -2.79 -20.01
N ALA A 188 -8.70 -2.13 -18.90
CA ALA A 188 -9.63 -1.41 -18.06
C ALA A 188 -9.48 0.10 -18.23
N ALA A 189 -10.62 0.83 -18.17
CA ALA A 189 -10.64 2.29 -18.17
C ALA A 189 -10.41 2.85 -16.76
N TYR A 190 -10.83 2.12 -15.74
CA TYR A 190 -10.78 2.48 -14.32
C TYR A 190 -10.34 1.28 -13.50
N ALA A 191 -9.74 1.55 -12.34
CA ALA A 191 -9.35 0.49 -11.42
C ALA A 191 -9.62 0.88 -9.97
N TYR A 192 -9.59 -0.10 -9.07
CA TYR A 192 -9.63 0.07 -7.61
C TYR A 192 -8.71 -0.95 -6.97
N THR A 193 -7.84 -0.52 -6.05
CA THR A 193 -7.17 -1.44 -5.13
C THR A 193 -8.12 -1.77 -3.98
N ILE A 194 -8.10 -3.02 -3.51
CA ILE A 194 -8.84 -3.46 -2.32
C ILE A 194 -7.80 -3.74 -1.24
N ASP A 195 -7.22 -2.66 -0.72
CA ASP A 195 -5.98 -2.67 0.07
C ASP A 195 -5.99 -1.58 1.16
N GLY A 196 -7.17 -1.06 1.51
CA GLY A 196 -7.32 -0.06 2.55
C GLY A 196 -7.52 -0.68 3.94
N GLY A 197 -7.51 0.17 4.96
CA GLY A 197 -7.58 -0.22 6.35
C GLY A 197 -9.00 -0.42 6.88
N LEU A 198 -9.40 0.47 7.80
CA LEU A 198 -10.63 0.36 8.58
C LEU A 198 -11.89 0.49 7.73
N GLU A 199 -12.96 -0.14 8.20
CA GLU A 199 -14.27 -0.05 7.55
C GLU A 199 -14.72 1.39 7.29
N GLY A 200 -15.06 1.65 6.04
CA GLY A 200 -15.53 2.95 5.56
C GLY A 200 -14.44 3.78 4.91
N GLU A 201 -13.17 3.47 5.08
CA GLU A 201 -12.08 4.20 4.43
C GLU A 201 -12.19 4.10 2.91
N PHE A 202 -12.08 5.26 2.27
CA PHE A 202 -12.02 5.40 0.82
C PHE A 202 -10.98 6.46 0.49
N GLU A 203 -9.95 6.06 -0.22
CA GLU A 203 -8.73 6.82 -0.37
C GLU A 203 -8.41 7.02 -1.85
N TYR A 204 -8.33 8.27 -2.29
CA TYR A 204 -7.99 8.65 -3.65
C TYR A 204 -6.92 9.76 -3.69
N GLU A 205 -6.20 9.90 -2.57
CA GLU A 205 -5.12 10.84 -2.41
C GLU A 205 -4.00 10.20 -1.58
N CYS A 206 -2.76 10.37 -1.98
CA CYS A 206 -1.59 9.87 -1.26
C CYS A 206 -0.47 10.93 -1.28
N PHE A 207 0.65 10.67 -0.64
CA PHE A 207 1.79 11.55 -0.75
C PHE A 207 2.38 11.57 -2.18
N HIS A 208 3.00 12.71 -2.54
CA HIS A 208 4.16 12.69 -3.42
C HIS A 208 5.36 12.22 -2.62
N ALA A 209 6.18 11.36 -3.18
CA ALA A 209 7.29 10.72 -2.50
C ALA A 209 8.62 10.94 -3.24
N ALA A 210 9.61 11.37 -2.49
CA ALA A 210 10.99 11.45 -2.94
C ALA A 210 11.94 10.96 -1.87
N SER A 211 13.15 10.60 -2.28
CA SER A 211 14.29 10.37 -1.41
C SER A 211 15.46 11.26 -1.82
N ALA A 212 16.29 11.63 -0.84
CA ALA A 212 17.53 12.32 -1.07
C ALA A 212 18.67 11.51 -0.45
N HIS A 213 19.61 11.12 -1.29
CA HIS A 213 20.85 10.51 -0.83
C HIS A 213 21.98 11.52 -0.92
N ILE A 214 22.63 11.77 0.22
CA ILE A 214 23.66 12.78 0.35
C ILE A 214 25.00 12.08 0.63
N THR A 215 25.99 12.34 -0.22
CA THR A 215 27.36 11.85 -0.04
C THR A 215 28.28 13.00 0.32
N ALA A 216 29.07 12.83 1.37
CA ALA A 216 30.13 13.73 1.77
C ALA A 216 31.50 13.13 1.47
N THR A 217 32.36 13.88 0.77
CA THR A 217 33.75 13.47 0.47
C THR A 217 34.74 14.26 1.30
N GLY A 218 35.34 13.62 2.29
CA GLY A 218 36.27 14.24 3.20
C GLY A 218 37.75 14.13 2.75
N HIS A 219 38.61 14.76 3.54
CA HIS A 219 40.06 14.64 3.41
C HIS A 219 40.66 14.36 4.80
N ASN A 220 41.08 13.13 5.01
CA ASN A 220 41.62 12.70 6.28
C ASN A 220 43.13 12.95 6.34
N VAL A 221 43.58 13.50 7.46
CA VAL A 221 45.01 13.68 7.82
C VAL A 221 45.17 13.41 9.31
N HIS A 222 46.42 13.24 9.76
CA HIS A 222 46.70 13.06 11.18
C HIS A 222 46.11 14.26 12.02
N PRO A 223 45.34 14.03 13.07
CA PRO A 223 44.63 15.08 13.79
C PRO A 223 45.56 16.21 14.28
N GLY A 224 46.79 15.90 14.71
CA GLY A 224 47.79 16.90 15.10
C GLY A 224 48.28 17.81 13.95
N SER A 225 48.02 17.43 12.67
CA SER A 225 48.40 18.19 11.47
C SER A 225 47.17 18.65 10.69
N ALA A 226 45.99 18.60 11.31
CA ALA A 226 44.69 18.83 10.64
C ALA A 226 44.39 20.31 10.34
N TYR A 227 45.15 21.23 10.93
CA TYR A 227 44.90 22.66 10.81
C TYR A 227 44.87 23.13 9.36
N HIS A 228 43.75 23.68 8.94
CA HIS A 228 43.42 24.11 7.57
C HIS A 228 43.51 23.05 6.46
N THR A 229 43.68 21.76 6.79
CA THR A 229 43.81 20.67 5.79
C THR A 229 42.76 19.62 5.86
N MET A 230 42.36 19.22 7.07
CA MET A 230 41.30 18.19 7.24
C MET A 230 39.95 18.72 6.81
N ARG A 231 39.19 17.88 6.07
CA ARG A 231 37.76 18.07 5.75
C ARG A 231 37.02 16.85 6.26
N HIS A 232 36.20 17.03 7.25
CA HIS A 232 35.54 15.90 7.92
C HIS A 232 34.16 15.61 7.32
N ALA A 233 34.02 14.50 6.59
CA ALA A 233 32.79 14.16 5.88
C ALA A 233 31.57 14.06 6.80
N LEU A 234 31.65 13.24 7.86
CA LEU A 234 30.52 13.05 8.77
C LEU A 234 30.08 14.35 9.48
N GLN A 235 31.04 15.23 9.85
CA GLN A 235 30.70 16.52 10.42
C GLN A 235 29.96 17.45 9.46
N SER A 236 30.24 17.36 8.15
CA SER A 236 29.48 18.14 7.15
C SER A 236 28.05 17.62 7.03
N LEU A 237 27.79 16.32 7.14
CA LEU A 237 26.42 15.77 7.17
C LEU A 237 25.69 16.13 8.45
N ILE A 238 26.31 16.03 9.61
CA ILE A 238 25.71 16.48 10.90
C ILE A 238 25.32 17.97 10.83
N LYS A 239 26.16 18.79 10.17
CA LYS A 239 25.88 20.20 9.97
C LYS A 239 24.70 20.43 9.01
N LEU A 240 24.58 19.62 7.96
CA LEU A 240 23.44 19.65 7.04
C LEU A 240 22.15 19.33 7.81
N ASP A 241 22.14 18.22 8.54
CA ASP A 241 20.99 17.79 9.32
C ASP A 241 20.53 18.86 10.34
N TYR A 242 21.48 19.41 11.07
CA TYR A 242 21.20 20.51 12.02
C TYR A 242 20.63 21.75 11.33
N ARG A 243 21.16 22.16 10.15
CA ARG A 243 20.69 23.36 9.45
C ARG A 243 19.35 23.15 8.73
N LEU A 244 18.98 21.93 8.41
CA LEU A 244 17.66 21.62 7.86
C LEU A 244 16.55 22.07 8.81
N GLY A 245 16.78 21.98 10.14
CA GLY A 245 15.87 22.54 11.15
C GLY A 245 14.44 22.01 11.04
N TYR A 246 14.30 20.69 10.83
CA TYR A 246 13.03 20.03 10.53
C TYR A 246 12.35 19.34 11.72
N GLU A 247 12.64 19.77 12.94
CA GLU A 247 12.10 19.14 14.16
C GLU A 247 10.58 19.14 14.21
N SER A 248 9.93 20.12 13.59
CA SER A 248 8.47 20.20 13.44
C SER A 248 7.92 19.49 12.19
N GLU A 249 8.80 18.96 11.35
CA GLU A 249 8.45 18.28 10.10
C GLU A 249 8.82 16.78 10.13
N ARG A 250 9.07 16.20 11.31
CA ARG A 250 9.36 14.77 11.44
C ARG A 250 8.06 13.96 11.41
N PRO A 251 8.11 12.69 10.97
CA PRO A 251 6.91 11.84 10.97
C PRO A 251 6.30 11.66 12.37
N GLU A 252 7.10 11.75 13.45
CA GLU A 252 6.63 11.60 14.83
C GLU A 252 5.78 12.78 15.33
N VAL A 253 5.78 13.90 14.62
CA VAL A 253 5.08 15.13 15.02
C VAL A 253 4.19 15.72 13.93
N THR A 254 3.98 14.97 12.85
CA THR A 254 3.11 15.37 11.73
C THR A 254 1.95 14.40 11.55
N GLU A 255 0.78 14.92 11.20
CA GLU A 255 -0.43 14.13 10.99
C GLU A 255 -1.23 14.60 9.75
N GLY A 256 -2.26 13.84 9.39
CA GLY A 256 -3.18 14.20 8.32
C GLY A 256 -2.45 14.52 7.01
N ARG A 257 -2.63 15.75 6.50
CA ARG A 257 -2.03 16.23 5.24
C ARG A 257 -0.66 16.87 5.41
N GLU A 258 -0.12 16.93 6.61
CA GLU A 258 1.19 17.49 6.86
C GLU A 258 2.28 16.60 6.27
N GLY A 259 3.13 17.19 5.42
CA GLY A 259 4.29 16.52 4.86
C GLY A 259 5.41 16.36 5.88
N PHE A 260 6.36 15.50 5.61
CA PHE A 260 7.51 15.29 6.49
C PHE A 260 8.84 15.12 5.76
N LEU A 261 9.90 15.32 6.53
CA LEU A 261 11.28 15.01 6.18
C LEU A 261 11.83 14.08 7.26
N HIS A 262 12.33 12.93 6.86
CA HIS A 262 12.80 11.90 7.78
C HIS A 262 14.19 11.40 7.40
N LEU A 263 15.15 11.54 8.33
CA LEU A 263 16.47 10.94 8.21
C LEU A 263 16.37 9.45 8.54
N CYS A 264 16.53 8.60 7.51
CA CYS A 264 16.47 7.15 7.66
C CYS A 264 17.80 6.55 8.11
N GLN A 265 18.90 7.08 7.57
CA GLN A 265 20.24 6.56 7.84
C GLN A 265 21.29 7.66 7.74
N MET A 266 22.28 7.63 8.61
CA MET A 266 23.51 8.42 8.51
C MET A 266 24.67 7.59 9.01
N GLU A 267 25.72 7.45 8.18
CA GLU A 267 26.90 6.68 8.53
C GLU A 267 28.17 7.26 7.90
N GLY A 268 29.34 6.90 8.41
CA GLY A 268 30.60 7.28 7.83
C GLY A 268 31.66 7.72 8.84
N ASP A 269 32.74 8.28 8.30
CA ASP A 269 33.92 8.73 9.06
C ASP A 269 34.44 10.09 8.56
N VAL A 270 35.73 10.36 8.77
CA VAL A 270 36.39 11.58 8.31
C VAL A 270 36.48 11.63 6.78
N SER A 271 36.73 10.48 6.14
CA SER A 271 37.05 10.38 4.71
C SER A 271 35.81 10.33 3.82
N SER A 272 34.75 9.64 4.28
CA SER A 272 33.52 9.48 3.54
C SER A 272 32.35 9.31 4.50
N ALA A 273 31.21 9.87 4.15
CA ALA A 273 29.97 9.67 4.89
C ALA A 273 28.78 9.79 3.98
N THR A 274 27.69 9.14 4.33
CA THR A 274 26.41 9.17 3.61
C THR A 274 25.24 9.44 4.56
N ALA A 275 24.20 10.07 4.04
CA ALA A 275 22.91 10.23 4.72
C ALA A 275 21.78 10.00 3.72
N SER A 276 20.72 9.32 4.15
CA SER A 276 19.53 9.05 3.37
C SER A 276 18.30 9.63 4.04
N TYR A 277 17.56 10.44 3.31
CA TYR A 277 16.30 11.04 3.74
C TYR A 277 15.16 10.57 2.86
N ILE A 278 13.99 10.39 3.44
CA ILE A 278 12.73 10.32 2.70
C ILE A 278 11.93 11.59 2.92
N ILE A 279 11.31 12.07 1.87
CA ILE A 279 10.54 13.31 1.83
C ILE A 279 9.15 12.99 1.32
N ARG A 280 8.13 13.44 2.03
CA ARG A 280 6.72 13.21 1.72
C ARG A 280 5.93 14.49 1.85
N ASP A 281 5.04 14.75 0.90
CA ASP A 281 4.03 15.81 1.00
C ASP A 281 2.85 15.51 0.07
N HIS A 282 1.63 15.90 0.45
CA HIS A 282 0.47 15.84 -0.44
C HIS A 282 0.50 16.96 -1.49
N ASP A 283 1.17 18.06 -1.18
CA ASP A 283 1.38 19.17 -2.12
C ASP A 283 2.74 19.05 -2.80
N ARG A 284 2.71 18.96 -4.14
CA ARG A 284 3.92 18.85 -4.96
C ARG A 284 4.88 20.01 -4.79
N GLN A 285 4.35 21.23 -4.63
CA GLN A 285 5.20 22.43 -4.49
C GLN A 285 5.93 22.42 -3.14
N LEU A 286 5.26 21.96 -2.07
CA LEU A 286 5.89 21.81 -0.76
C LEU A 286 6.95 20.70 -0.76
N LEU A 287 6.72 19.59 -1.46
CA LEU A 287 7.75 18.56 -1.66
C LEU A 287 8.99 19.14 -2.33
N GLU A 288 8.81 19.86 -3.46
CA GLU A 288 9.93 20.46 -4.19
C GLU A 288 10.66 21.53 -3.35
N GLN A 289 9.96 22.31 -2.54
CA GLN A 289 10.58 23.27 -1.62
C GLN A 289 11.46 22.59 -0.57
N ARG A 290 11.04 21.42 -0.03
CA ARG A 290 11.88 20.64 0.90
C ARG A 290 13.12 20.10 0.20
N LEU A 291 12.99 19.60 -1.02
CA LEU A 291 14.12 19.11 -1.81
C LEU A 291 15.11 20.24 -2.15
N GLU A 292 14.61 21.41 -2.51
CA GLU A 292 15.47 22.55 -2.81
C GLU A 292 16.19 23.06 -1.56
N ARG A 293 15.52 23.11 -0.41
CA ARG A 293 16.16 23.43 0.89
C ARG A 293 17.35 22.51 1.19
N ILE A 294 17.22 21.21 0.92
CA ILE A 294 18.33 20.25 1.08
C ILE A 294 19.49 20.62 0.16
N ARG A 295 19.23 20.91 -1.12
CA ARG A 295 20.24 21.26 -2.11
C ARG A 295 20.97 22.57 -1.77
N GLU A 296 20.21 23.62 -1.42
CA GLU A 296 20.74 24.92 -1.04
C GLU A 296 21.68 24.83 0.17
N ILE A 297 21.25 24.17 1.25
CA ILE A 297 22.05 23.99 2.46
C ILE A 297 23.30 23.15 2.16
N ALA A 298 23.19 22.09 1.36
CA ALA A 298 24.33 21.26 0.96
C ALA A 298 25.35 22.07 0.15
N GLN A 299 24.91 22.97 -0.74
CA GLN A 299 25.75 23.86 -1.51
C GLN A 299 26.43 24.92 -0.63
N GLU A 300 25.69 25.51 0.31
CA GLU A 300 26.24 26.46 1.28
C GLU A 300 27.38 25.81 2.08
N ILE A 301 27.14 24.62 2.67
CA ILE A 301 28.13 23.90 3.45
C ILE A 301 29.36 23.56 2.58
N SER A 302 29.13 23.09 1.36
CA SER A 302 30.23 22.76 0.42
C SER A 302 31.12 23.96 0.08
N SER A 303 30.57 25.17 0.19
CA SER A 303 31.28 26.42 -0.07
C SER A 303 32.04 26.95 1.14
N GLU A 304 31.84 26.37 2.32
CA GLU A 304 32.50 26.84 3.53
C GLU A 304 33.98 26.41 3.59
N PRO A 305 34.84 27.22 4.18
CA PRO A 305 36.24 26.84 4.42
C PRO A 305 36.33 25.56 5.26
N HIS A 306 37.08 24.59 4.78
CA HIS A 306 37.37 23.31 5.46
C HIS A 306 36.17 22.35 5.61
N ALA A 307 35.03 22.65 5.03
CA ALA A 307 33.94 21.67 4.93
C ALA A 307 34.25 20.59 3.89
N ALA A 308 33.79 19.38 4.13
CA ALA A 308 33.73 18.34 3.11
C ALA A 308 32.61 18.67 2.13
N PRO A 309 32.86 18.64 0.81
CA PRO A 309 31.80 18.86 -0.19
C PRO A 309 30.71 17.79 -0.10
N LEU A 310 29.47 18.22 -0.30
CA LEU A 310 28.28 17.40 -0.29
C LEU A 310 27.71 17.26 -1.71
N THR A 311 27.36 16.06 -2.10
CA THR A 311 26.64 15.75 -3.34
C THR A 311 25.25 15.25 -2.96
N VAL A 312 24.20 15.81 -3.56
CA VAL A 312 22.79 15.44 -3.30
C VAL A 312 22.23 14.76 -4.54
N GLU A 313 21.81 13.52 -4.39
CA GLU A 313 21.12 12.75 -5.42
C GLU A 313 19.65 12.60 -4.98
N VAL A 314 18.70 12.98 -5.84
CA VAL A 314 17.27 12.90 -5.57
C VAL A 314 16.64 11.87 -6.49
N SER A 315 15.78 11.03 -5.90
CA SER A 315 14.97 10.05 -6.62
C SER A 315 13.49 10.24 -6.26
N TYR A 316 12.63 10.32 -7.26
CA TYR A 316 11.17 10.32 -7.07
C TYR A 316 10.67 8.87 -7.09
N GLN A 317 9.78 8.53 -6.16
CA GLN A 317 9.28 7.17 -5.98
C GLN A 317 7.88 7.00 -6.59
N TYR A 318 6.95 7.88 -6.21
CA TYR A 318 5.59 7.93 -6.75
C TYR A 318 5.01 9.35 -6.59
N ARG A 319 3.92 9.60 -7.28
CA ARG A 319 3.18 10.87 -7.23
C ARG A 319 1.84 10.68 -6.54
N ASN A 320 1.28 11.79 -6.06
CA ASN A 320 -0.07 11.80 -5.50
C ASN A 320 -1.08 11.33 -6.56
N MET A 321 -1.79 10.23 -6.27
CA MET A 321 -2.77 9.67 -7.20
C MET A 321 -3.93 10.63 -7.51
N TYR A 322 -4.21 11.60 -6.62
CA TYR A 322 -5.24 12.61 -6.85
C TYR A 322 -5.01 13.42 -8.13
N ASP A 323 -3.76 13.70 -8.49
CA ASP A 323 -3.43 14.41 -9.74
C ASP A 323 -3.99 13.71 -10.99
N TYR A 324 -4.16 12.39 -10.92
CA TYR A 324 -4.61 11.54 -12.02
C TYR A 324 -6.07 11.10 -11.86
N ILE A 325 -6.60 11.05 -10.65
CA ILE A 325 -7.99 10.67 -10.36
C ILE A 325 -8.93 11.88 -10.49
N ALA A 326 -8.51 13.08 -10.12
CA ALA A 326 -9.35 14.27 -10.15
C ALA A 326 -9.97 14.60 -11.52
N PRO A 327 -9.31 14.32 -12.68
CA PRO A 327 -9.93 14.47 -13.99
C PRO A 327 -11.07 13.48 -14.27
N HIS A 328 -11.25 12.45 -13.45
CA HIS A 328 -12.20 11.34 -13.58
C HIS A 328 -13.12 11.26 -12.36
N PRO A 329 -13.99 12.27 -12.13
CA PRO A 329 -14.85 12.33 -10.94
C PRO A 329 -15.79 11.12 -10.81
N GLU A 330 -16.16 10.49 -11.91
CA GLU A 330 -17.01 9.29 -11.96
C GLU A 330 -16.43 8.12 -11.14
N VAL A 331 -15.11 8.01 -11.04
CA VAL A 331 -14.46 6.97 -10.24
C VAL A 331 -14.74 7.17 -8.75
N ILE A 332 -14.74 8.43 -8.28
CA ILE A 332 -15.06 8.79 -6.91
C ILE A 332 -16.56 8.68 -6.66
N GLU A 333 -17.37 9.22 -7.56
CA GLU A 333 -18.83 9.25 -7.43
C GLU A 333 -19.44 7.85 -7.39
N HIS A 334 -18.98 6.92 -8.25
CA HIS A 334 -19.43 5.53 -8.25
C HIS A 334 -19.03 4.81 -6.97
N ALA A 335 -17.81 5.02 -6.46
CA ALA A 335 -17.39 4.43 -5.21
C ALA A 335 -18.25 4.94 -4.05
N VAL A 336 -18.43 6.25 -3.90
CA VAL A 336 -19.27 6.86 -2.85
C VAL A 336 -20.71 6.30 -2.92
N ALA A 337 -21.31 6.25 -4.13
CA ALA A 337 -22.64 5.69 -4.32
C ALA A 337 -22.72 4.19 -3.94
N ALA A 338 -21.68 3.41 -4.20
CA ALA A 338 -21.60 2.00 -3.81
C ALA A 338 -21.57 1.84 -2.27
N TYR A 339 -20.76 2.66 -1.59
CA TYR A 339 -20.71 2.68 -0.11
C TYR A 339 -22.08 3.01 0.48
N GLU A 340 -22.72 4.08 0.00
CA GLU A 340 -24.04 4.52 0.46
C GLU A 340 -25.12 3.45 0.22
N ALA A 341 -25.10 2.79 -0.94
CA ALA A 341 -26.05 1.73 -1.27
C ALA A 341 -25.97 0.52 -0.34
N VAL A 342 -24.81 0.26 0.26
CA VAL A 342 -24.57 -0.80 1.26
C VAL A 342 -24.84 -0.30 2.68
N GLY A 343 -25.05 1.01 2.86
CA GLY A 343 -25.26 1.62 4.18
C GLY A 343 -23.97 1.87 4.96
N VAL A 344 -22.83 1.87 4.29
CA VAL A 344 -21.53 2.23 4.84
C VAL A 344 -21.27 3.70 4.51
N LYS A 345 -20.92 4.50 5.51
CA LYS A 345 -20.55 5.90 5.28
C LYS A 345 -19.09 5.96 4.84
N PRO A 346 -18.77 6.52 3.64
CA PRO A 346 -17.38 6.67 3.23
C PRO A 346 -16.64 7.66 4.15
N ILE A 347 -15.44 7.26 4.57
CA ILE A 347 -14.48 8.07 5.32
C ILE A 347 -13.35 8.41 4.34
N ILE A 348 -13.42 9.61 3.80
CA ILE A 348 -12.45 10.09 2.81
C ILE A 348 -11.27 10.69 3.56
N GLN A 349 -10.13 10.06 3.45
CA GLN A 349 -8.87 10.53 4.03
C GLN A 349 -7.69 10.26 3.09
N PRO A 350 -6.62 11.05 3.17
CA PRO A 350 -5.44 10.81 2.37
C PRO A 350 -4.57 9.71 3.00
N ILE A 351 -3.97 8.88 2.16
CA ILE A 351 -2.95 7.91 2.57
C ILE A 351 -1.64 8.64 2.88
N ARG A 352 -1.02 8.33 4.00
CA ARG A 352 0.32 8.83 4.36
C ARG A 352 1.46 7.92 3.86
N GLY A 353 1.25 7.25 2.77
CA GLY A 353 2.15 6.32 2.07
C GLY A 353 1.88 6.32 0.58
N GLY A 354 2.24 5.25 -0.09
CA GLY A 354 1.90 4.94 -1.48
C GLY A 354 1.25 3.56 -1.55
N THR A 355 0.59 3.26 -2.66
CA THR A 355 -0.02 1.95 -2.97
C THR A 355 0.19 1.63 -4.43
N ASP A 356 -0.07 0.39 -4.83
CA ASP A 356 -0.14 0.01 -6.24
C ASP A 356 -1.12 0.90 -7.02
N GLY A 357 -2.21 1.36 -6.38
CA GLY A 357 -3.17 2.30 -6.97
C GLY A 357 -2.56 3.64 -7.36
N ALA A 358 -1.61 4.16 -6.59
CA ALA A 358 -0.90 5.40 -6.92
C ALA A 358 -0.04 5.24 -8.18
N VAL A 359 0.68 4.12 -8.29
CA VAL A 359 1.52 3.80 -9.45
C VAL A 359 0.65 3.58 -10.70
N LEU A 360 -0.46 2.85 -10.58
CA LEU A 360 -1.37 2.59 -11.68
C LEU A 360 -2.04 3.88 -12.17
N SER A 361 -2.42 4.77 -11.25
CA SER A 361 -2.98 6.08 -11.60
C SER A 361 -1.98 6.93 -12.39
N GLU A 362 -0.71 6.98 -12.00
CA GLU A 362 0.36 7.66 -12.74
C GLU A 362 0.55 7.08 -14.15
N ARG A 363 0.27 5.79 -14.35
CA ARG A 363 0.33 5.11 -15.66
C ARG A 363 -0.93 5.28 -16.51
N GLY A 364 -1.91 6.06 -16.03
CA GLY A 364 -3.08 6.48 -16.81
C GLY A 364 -4.36 5.70 -16.55
N ILE A 365 -4.41 4.82 -15.54
CA ILE A 365 -5.63 4.14 -15.11
C ILE A 365 -5.98 4.66 -13.70
N PRO A 366 -6.96 5.57 -13.54
CA PRO A 366 -7.36 6.10 -12.24
C PRO A 366 -7.73 4.96 -11.29
N CYS A 367 -7.05 4.89 -10.13
CA CYS A 367 -7.14 3.75 -9.22
C CYS A 367 -7.15 4.19 -7.75
N PRO A 368 -8.30 4.56 -7.18
CA PRO A 368 -8.43 4.79 -5.74
C PRO A 368 -8.42 3.48 -4.96
N ASN A 369 -8.32 3.60 -3.63
CA ASN A 369 -8.20 2.50 -2.70
C ASN A 369 -9.47 2.32 -1.86
N ILE A 370 -9.94 1.09 -1.71
CA ILE A 370 -11.11 0.69 -0.92
C ILE A 370 -10.62 -0.15 0.28
N PHE A 371 -11.25 0.00 1.44
CA PHE A 371 -10.90 -0.70 2.67
C PHE A 371 -11.03 -2.22 2.56
N THR A 372 -10.21 -2.94 3.35
CA THR A 372 -10.31 -4.39 3.54
C THR A 372 -10.93 -4.77 4.88
N SER A 373 -10.96 -3.88 5.84
CA SER A 373 -11.38 -4.06 7.24
C SER A 373 -10.27 -4.43 8.23
N GLY A 374 -9.02 -4.40 7.80
CA GLY A 374 -7.86 -4.68 8.66
C GLY A 374 -7.35 -3.45 9.40
N ASP A 375 -6.54 -3.70 10.43
CA ASP A 375 -5.80 -2.67 11.15
C ASP A 375 -4.59 -3.28 11.86
N ASN A 376 -3.71 -2.44 12.38
CA ASN A 376 -2.42 -2.81 12.99
C ASN A 376 -1.54 -3.65 12.03
N PHE A 377 -1.59 -3.34 10.76
CA PHE A 377 -0.81 -3.99 9.72
C PHE A 377 0.69 -4.06 10.08
N HIS A 378 1.42 -4.97 9.45
CA HIS A 378 2.86 -5.21 9.67
C HIS A 378 3.23 -5.61 11.11
N SER A 379 2.27 -6.10 11.88
CA SER A 379 2.44 -6.35 13.31
C SER A 379 1.83 -7.69 13.75
N ILE A 380 2.32 -8.23 14.87
CA ILE A 380 1.72 -9.41 15.51
C ILE A 380 0.35 -9.12 16.16
N HIS A 381 -0.06 -7.86 16.19
CA HIS A 381 -1.36 -7.40 16.68
C HIS A 381 -2.34 -7.06 15.55
N GLU A 382 -2.01 -7.46 14.35
CA GLU A 382 -2.87 -7.32 13.18
C GLU A 382 -4.19 -8.06 13.36
N TYR A 383 -5.29 -7.43 12.96
CA TYR A 383 -6.63 -8.02 13.00
C TYR A 383 -7.47 -7.54 11.81
N CYS A 384 -8.55 -8.27 11.52
CA CYS A 384 -9.57 -7.81 10.59
C CYS A 384 -10.97 -8.24 11.05
N SER A 385 -12.00 -7.58 10.50
CA SER A 385 -13.40 -7.88 10.76
C SER A 385 -14.04 -8.61 9.59
N LEU A 386 -14.53 -9.83 9.81
CA LEU A 386 -15.27 -10.58 8.79
C LEU A 386 -16.51 -9.81 8.31
N ASP A 387 -17.27 -9.22 9.23
CA ASP A 387 -18.49 -8.50 8.90
C ASP A 387 -18.21 -7.27 8.02
N ALA A 388 -17.07 -6.60 8.22
CA ALA A 388 -16.64 -5.49 7.39
C ALA A 388 -16.07 -5.98 6.04
N MET A 389 -15.36 -7.11 5.99
CA MET A 389 -14.99 -7.75 4.71
C MET A 389 -16.22 -8.09 3.86
N GLU A 390 -17.30 -8.61 4.47
CA GLU A 390 -18.55 -8.91 3.78
C GLU A 390 -19.22 -7.63 3.25
N ARG A 391 -19.14 -6.52 3.97
CA ARG A 391 -19.59 -5.21 3.48
C ARG A 391 -18.71 -4.67 2.35
N CYS A 392 -17.39 -4.84 2.43
CA CYS A 392 -16.51 -4.49 1.32
C CYS A 392 -16.86 -5.29 0.05
N LEU A 393 -17.05 -6.60 0.14
CA LEU A 393 -17.52 -7.42 -0.98
C LEU A 393 -18.83 -6.89 -1.57
N ALA A 394 -19.78 -6.51 -0.72
CA ALA A 394 -21.05 -5.93 -1.17
C ALA A 394 -20.84 -4.57 -1.88
N ILE A 395 -19.92 -3.72 -1.40
CA ILE A 395 -19.55 -2.45 -2.02
C ILE A 395 -18.96 -2.70 -3.40
N VAL A 396 -17.98 -3.60 -3.52
CA VAL A 396 -17.35 -3.94 -4.80
C VAL A 396 -18.35 -4.52 -5.77
N THR A 397 -19.27 -5.38 -5.30
CA THR A 397 -20.38 -5.92 -6.13
C THR A 397 -21.31 -4.79 -6.60
N GLN A 398 -21.61 -3.81 -5.75
CA GLN A 398 -22.45 -2.66 -6.13
C GLN A 398 -21.73 -1.75 -7.14
N LEU A 399 -20.43 -1.55 -6.95
CA LEU A 399 -19.59 -0.76 -7.85
C LEU A 399 -19.58 -1.34 -9.26
N VAL A 400 -19.42 -2.65 -9.38
CA VAL A 400 -19.51 -3.38 -10.66
C VAL A 400 -20.84 -3.13 -11.36
N ARG A 401 -21.97 -3.11 -10.62
CA ARG A 401 -23.30 -2.82 -11.18
C ARG A 401 -23.47 -1.37 -11.61
N LEU A 402 -22.91 -0.42 -10.88
CA LEU A 402 -22.99 1.00 -11.24
C LEU A 402 -22.30 1.28 -12.57
N TYR A 403 -21.13 0.68 -12.81
CA TYR A 403 -20.46 0.79 -14.10
C TYR A 403 -21.25 0.14 -15.27
N ALA A 404 -22.02 -0.90 -15.00
CA ALA A 404 -22.87 -1.50 -16.03
C ALA A 404 -24.04 -0.59 -16.45
N THR A 405 -24.56 0.25 -15.54
CA THR A 405 -25.75 1.07 -15.77
C THR A 405 -25.47 2.50 -16.19
N SER A 406 -24.21 2.95 -16.15
CA SER A 406 -23.83 4.35 -16.41
C SER A 406 -24.06 4.79 -17.86
N ASP A 407 -24.09 3.88 -18.84
CA ASP A 407 -24.33 4.20 -20.26
C ASP A 407 -25.80 4.40 -20.64
N GLU A 408 -26.78 4.10 -19.78
CA GLU A 408 -28.21 4.32 -20.08
C GLU A 408 -28.69 5.76 -19.83
N GLN A 409 -27.83 6.66 -19.28
CA GLN A 409 -28.20 8.05 -18.94
C GLN A 409 -27.36 9.13 -19.67
N ALA A 410 -26.51 8.77 -20.64
CA ALA A 410 -25.71 9.72 -21.42
C ALA A 410 -26.33 10.04 -22.80
#